data_5eef8255276853c0e00078497f6d6b6b
#
_entry.id   5eef8255276853c0e00078497f6d6b6b
#
_cell.length_a   1.000
_cell.length_b   1.000
_cell.length_c   1.000
_cell.angle_alpha   90.00
_cell.angle_beta   90.00
_cell.angle_gamma   90.00
#
_symmetry.space_group_name_H-M   'P 1'
#
loop_
_entity.id
_entity.type
_entity.pdbx_description
1 polymer ?
#
loop_
_entity_poly.entity_id
_entity_poly.type
_entity_poly.pdbx_seq_one_letter_code
_entity_poly.pdbx_strand_id
1 'polypeptide(L)'
;MKLLYCMLGLSMAACTPQKTVNGGEDELSMLIGTYTDGTSKGIYSFRFNQKTGTATPLDSVELSNPSYLKPSEDGKFIYAVSEMNDSTAAVNALAFDKQTGNLRLLNSERTPGAAPCYVSTNGKEVLTANYSGGNMSVFRLRKDGTLSPAEALFKGTANGPDTIRQIVPHIHCALFSPDGKYIFATDFSADRILRFTLSSEGNISRLPGEAIGIAPDSGPRHLTFSPNGKFAYLINELSGKVIAFGYTDGKLEQIQSIAADSLRARGSADIHLSPDGKFLYASNRLEGDGIAIFTVDTVNGILTRAGYQPTGIHPRHFNITPNGKYLLAACRDSNVIQVYERDTENGLLKDTQQDILIDKPVCVQFIPPFHN
;
A
#
# COMPACT_ATOMS: atom_id res chain seq x y z
N MET A 1 41.76 -5.99 68.05
CA MET A 1 41.36 -7.01 67.10
C MET A 1 39.90 -6.72 66.73
N LYS A 2 39.67 -5.98 65.61
CA LYS A 2 38.32 -5.63 65.12
C LYS A 2 38.09 -6.48 63.86
N LEU A 3 37.09 -7.35 63.91
CA LEU A 3 36.60 -8.10 62.76
C LEU A 3 35.71 -7.19 61.89
N LEU A 4 36.04 -7.11 60.58
CA LEU A 4 35.27 -6.41 59.57
C LEU A 4 34.42 -7.45 58.82
N TYR A 5 33.09 -7.38 58.97
CA TYR A 5 32.15 -8.19 58.17
C TYR A 5 31.89 -7.50 56.84
N CYS A 6 32.28 -8.17 55.73
CA CYS A 6 31.88 -7.80 54.40
C CYS A 6 30.54 -8.48 54.06
N MET A 7 29.46 -7.68 53.90
CA MET A 7 28.21 -8.17 53.35
C MET A 7 28.27 -8.06 51.78
N LEU A 8 28.26 -9.20 51.13
CA LEU A 8 27.99 -9.28 49.70
C LEU A 8 26.50 -9.19 49.45
N GLY A 9 26.04 -8.07 48.86
CA GLY A 9 24.69 -7.94 48.36
C GLY A 9 24.55 -8.66 47.02
N LEU A 10 23.80 -9.76 46.95
CA LEU A 10 23.33 -10.37 45.74
C LEU A 10 22.17 -9.57 45.17
N SER A 11 22.37 -8.82 44.09
CA SER A 11 21.29 -8.21 43.34
C SER A 11 20.66 -9.27 42.43
N MET A 12 19.50 -9.80 42.79
CA MET A 12 18.67 -10.59 41.90
C MET A 12 18.03 -9.66 40.85
N ALA A 13 18.47 -9.75 39.61
CA ALA A 13 17.77 -9.16 38.48
C ALA A 13 16.46 -9.94 38.27
N ALA A 14 15.34 -9.31 38.58
CA ALA A 14 14.04 -9.84 38.28
C ALA A 14 13.80 -9.77 36.76
N CYS A 15 13.93 -10.91 36.06
CA CYS A 15 13.40 -11.06 34.72
C CYS A 15 11.87 -11.01 34.81
N THR A 16 11.28 -9.90 34.41
CA THR A 16 9.83 -9.83 34.15
C THR A 16 9.52 -10.74 32.95
N PRO A 17 8.59 -11.69 33.07
CA PRO A 17 8.18 -12.51 31.93
C PRO A 17 7.50 -11.63 30.91
N GLN A 18 8.05 -11.57 29.69
CA GLN A 18 7.43 -10.96 28.54
C GLN A 18 6.12 -11.72 28.28
N LYS A 19 4.98 -11.04 28.42
CA LYS A 19 3.68 -11.62 28.08
C LYS A 19 3.66 -11.96 26.60
N THR A 20 3.77 -13.22 26.25
CA THR A 20 3.41 -13.74 24.93
C THR A 20 1.89 -13.56 24.79
N VAL A 21 1.48 -12.57 24.01
CA VAL A 21 0.08 -12.41 23.62
C VAL A 21 -0.18 -13.45 22.54
N ASN A 22 -0.72 -14.60 22.92
CA ASN A 22 -1.29 -15.54 21.96
C ASN A 22 -2.43 -14.81 21.26
N GLY A 23 -2.22 -14.37 20.01
CA GLY A 23 -3.25 -13.76 19.18
C GLY A 23 -4.36 -14.79 18.94
N GLY A 24 -5.59 -14.54 19.45
CA GLY A 24 -6.77 -15.30 19.12
C GLY A 24 -7.10 -15.17 17.62
N GLU A 25 -8.01 -16.01 17.11
CA GLU A 25 -8.47 -15.99 15.70
C GLU A 25 -8.96 -14.59 15.22
N ASP A 26 -9.35 -13.71 16.15
CA ASP A 26 -9.82 -12.37 15.90
C ASP A 26 -8.70 -11.30 15.79
N GLU A 27 -7.45 -11.67 16.06
CA GLU A 27 -6.32 -10.72 16.14
C GLU A 27 -5.50 -10.70 14.84
N LEU A 28 -5.33 -9.51 14.25
CA LEU A 28 -4.48 -9.26 13.09
C LEU A 28 -3.26 -8.41 13.46
N SER A 29 -2.11 -8.74 12.88
CA SER A 29 -1.00 -7.79 12.85
C SER A 29 -1.25 -6.76 11.76
N MET A 30 -1.16 -5.48 12.12
CA MET A 30 -1.35 -4.34 11.25
C MET A 30 -0.11 -3.46 11.27
N LEU A 31 0.26 -2.93 10.11
CA LEU A 31 1.38 -2.01 9.93
C LEU A 31 0.87 -0.68 9.41
N ILE A 32 1.44 0.39 9.92
CA ILE A 32 1.15 1.76 9.51
C ILE A 32 2.44 2.42 9.05
N GLY A 33 2.45 2.91 7.81
CA GLY A 33 3.49 3.77 7.26
C GLY A 33 3.06 5.23 7.32
N THR A 34 4.00 6.12 7.59
CA THR A 34 3.75 7.54 7.82
C THR A 34 4.70 8.42 7.02
N TYR A 35 4.38 9.71 6.85
CA TYR A 35 5.41 10.72 6.61
C TYR A 35 6.06 11.13 7.94
N THR A 36 7.33 11.52 7.87
CA THR A 36 8.17 11.78 9.05
C THR A 36 8.66 13.23 9.15
N ASP A 37 7.98 14.14 8.46
CA ASP A 37 8.19 15.59 8.55
C ASP A 37 7.45 16.23 9.74
N GLY A 38 6.92 15.41 10.64
CA GLY A 38 6.28 15.78 11.90
C GLY A 38 6.91 15.05 13.09
N THR A 39 6.09 14.45 13.93
CA THR A 39 6.50 13.72 15.14
C THR A 39 6.59 12.21 14.95
N SER A 40 6.18 11.71 13.78
CA SER A 40 6.19 10.29 13.48
C SER A 40 7.61 9.75 13.32
N LYS A 41 7.84 8.51 13.79
CA LYS A 41 9.10 7.79 13.66
C LYS A 41 9.27 7.04 12.34
N GLY A 42 8.15 6.71 11.66
CA GLY A 42 8.22 5.95 10.42
C GLY A 42 7.20 4.82 10.35
N ILE A 43 7.58 3.58 10.63
CA ILE A 43 6.66 2.42 10.60
C ILE A 43 6.25 2.05 12.02
N TYR A 44 4.96 1.79 12.19
CA TYR A 44 4.38 1.30 13.44
C TYR A 44 3.69 -0.03 13.23
N SER A 45 3.79 -0.93 14.19
CA SER A 45 3.04 -2.17 14.23
C SER A 45 1.97 -2.13 15.33
N PHE A 46 0.83 -2.71 15.04
CA PHE A 46 -0.32 -2.80 15.93
C PHE A 46 -0.91 -4.21 15.92
N ARG A 47 -1.60 -4.54 17.00
CA ARG A 47 -2.54 -5.63 17.05
C ARG A 47 -3.95 -5.06 16.83
N PHE A 48 -4.61 -5.47 15.75
CA PHE A 48 -5.97 -5.04 15.42
C PHE A 48 -6.95 -6.17 15.72
N ASN A 49 -7.99 -5.88 16.51
CA ASN A 49 -9.02 -6.85 16.85
C ASN A 49 -10.18 -6.76 15.83
N GLN A 50 -10.34 -7.80 15.01
CA GLN A 50 -11.35 -7.87 13.94
C GLN A 50 -12.79 -8.02 14.45
N LYS A 51 -12.98 -8.27 15.76
CA LYS A 51 -14.30 -8.36 16.35
C LYS A 51 -14.80 -7.02 16.87
N THR A 52 -13.90 -6.24 17.46
CA THR A 52 -14.25 -4.98 18.13
C THR A 52 -13.86 -3.73 17.33
N GLY A 53 -12.96 -3.85 16.34
CA GLY A 53 -12.43 -2.71 15.57
C GLY A 53 -11.36 -1.90 16.32
N THR A 54 -10.87 -2.39 17.46
CA THR A 54 -9.86 -1.70 18.28
C THR A 54 -8.44 -2.10 17.88
N ALA A 55 -7.48 -1.18 18.08
CA ALA A 55 -6.06 -1.41 17.81
C ALA A 55 -5.21 -1.15 19.06
N THR A 56 -4.20 -2.00 19.27
CA THR A 56 -3.22 -1.85 20.36
C THR A 56 -1.83 -1.69 19.75
N PRO A 57 -1.05 -0.64 20.08
CA PRO A 57 0.29 -0.47 19.56
C PRO A 57 1.24 -1.55 20.11
N LEU A 58 2.18 -2.01 19.28
CA LEU A 58 3.16 -3.04 19.63
C LEU A 58 4.58 -2.49 19.55
N ASP A 59 5.01 -2.00 18.38
CA ASP A 59 6.37 -1.57 18.12
C ASP A 59 6.41 -0.42 17.11
N SER A 60 7.57 0.21 16.98
CA SER A 60 7.86 1.18 15.92
C SER A 60 9.32 1.14 15.51
N VAL A 61 9.60 1.39 14.25
CA VAL A 61 10.96 1.50 13.71
C VAL A 61 11.15 2.84 13.01
N GLU A 62 12.30 3.46 13.24
CA GLU A 62 12.68 4.72 12.58
C GLU A 62 13.03 4.45 11.12
N LEU A 63 12.32 5.14 10.23
CA LEU A 63 12.55 5.09 8.79
C LEU A 63 11.98 6.37 8.16
N SER A 64 12.73 7.00 7.26
CA SER A 64 12.28 8.24 6.62
C SER A 64 11.18 7.99 5.61
N ASN A 65 10.04 8.65 5.79
CA ASN A 65 8.89 8.66 4.88
C ASN A 65 8.51 7.27 4.31
N PRO A 66 8.25 6.23 5.12
CA PRO A 66 7.80 4.94 4.63
C PRO A 66 6.33 5.02 4.16
N SER A 67 6.13 5.72 3.06
CA SER A 67 4.79 6.07 2.58
C SER A 67 4.01 4.92 1.94
N TYR A 68 4.69 3.82 1.61
CA TYR A 68 4.04 2.60 1.13
C TYR A 68 4.79 1.35 1.63
N LEU A 69 4.00 0.37 2.09
CA LEU A 69 4.48 -0.88 2.66
C LEU A 69 3.89 -2.07 1.90
N LYS A 70 4.65 -3.15 1.79
CA LYS A 70 4.16 -4.43 1.28
C LYS A 70 4.71 -5.58 2.14
N PRO A 71 3.86 -6.29 2.90
CA PRO A 71 4.23 -7.54 3.55
C PRO A 71 4.55 -8.63 2.53
N SER A 72 5.51 -9.52 2.86
CA SER A 72 5.70 -10.78 2.16
C SER A 72 4.49 -11.69 2.36
N GLU A 73 4.29 -12.66 1.48
CA GLU A 73 3.16 -13.59 1.53
C GLU A 73 3.15 -14.41 2.83
N ASP A 74 4.32 -14.83 3.31
CA ASP A 74 4.47 -15.53 4.60
C ASP A 74 4.43 -14.59 5.81
N GLY A 75 4.40 -13.26 5.58
CA GLY A 75 4.34 -12.21 6.58
C GLY A 75 5.55 -12.11 7.50
N LYS A 76 6.70 -12.70 7.13
CA LYS A 76 7.95 -12.58 7.89
C LYS A 76 8.76 -11.35 7.56
N PHE A 77 8.52 -10.80 6.36
CA PHE A 77 9.26 -9.64 5.86
C PHE A 77 8.30 -8.53 5.44
N ILE A 78 8.78 -7.31 5.55
CA ILE A 78 8.08 -6.10 5.12
C ILE A 78 9.01 -5.34 4.20
N TYR A 79 8.50 -4.94 3.04
CA TYR A 79 9.20 -4.06 2.11
C TYR A 79 8.56 -2.68 2.18
N ALA A 80 9.38 -1.66 2.40
CA ALA A 80 8.92 -0.28 2.60
C ALA A 80 9.73 0.67 1.74
N VAL A 81 9.08 1.64 1.11
CA VAL A 81 9.82 2.74 0.47
C VAL A 81 10.31 3.75 1.51
N SER A 82 11.36 4.50 1.17
CA SER A 82 11.67 5.80 1.75
C SER A 82 11.43 6.85 0.68
N GLU A 83 10.26 7.51 0.72
CA GLU A 83 9.80 8.47 -0.28
C GLU A 83 10.55 9.80 -0.14
N MET A 84 11.82 9.81 -0.57
CA MET A 84 12.71 10.96 -0.51
C MET A 84 12.99 11.49 -1.92
N ASN A 85 13.11 12.82 -2.06
CA ASN A 85 13.38 13.47 -3.35
C ASN A 85 14.89 13.66 -3.64
N ASP A 86 15.74 13.00 -2.89
CA ASP A 86 17.20 13.12 -2.99
C ASP A 86 17.87 11.74 -3.07
N SER A 87 19.17 11.70 -2.88
CA SER A 87 19.98 10.47 -2.91
C SER A 87 19.71 9.50 -1.77
N THR A 88 18.84 9.83 -0.81
CA THR A 88 18.42 8.94 0.27
C THR A 88 17.16 8.13 -0.07
N ALA A 89 16.57 8.37 -1.26
CA ALA A 89 15.46 7.58 -1.79
C ALA A 89 15.82 6.08 -1.82
N ALA A 90 15.00 5.24 -1.21
CA ALA A 90 15.34 3.85 -0.99
C ALA A 90 14.12 2.93 -0.96
N VAL A 91 14.38 1.63 -1.08
CA VAL A 91 13.50 0.55 -0.63
C VAL A 91 14.18 -0.22 0.48
N ASN A 92 13.44 -0.56 1.51
CA ASN A 92 13.93 -1.14 2.75
C ASN A 92 13.31 -2.51 2.96
N ALA A 93 14.10 -3.49 3.40
CA ALA A 93 13.64 -4.78 3.85
C ALA A 93 13.69 -4.83 5.38
N LEU A 94 12.60 -5.25 6.01
CA LEU A 94 12.50 -5.43 7.46
C LEU A 94 12.07 -6.86 7.77
N ALA A 95 12.59 -7.43 8.86
CA ALA A 95 12.02 -8.61 9.48
C ALA A 95 10.86 -8.21 10.40
N PHE A 96 9.83 -9.03 10.42
CA PHE A 96 8.67 -8.86 11.27
C PHE A 96 8.39 -10.13 12.08
N ASP A 97 8.27 -9.97 13.40
CA ASP A 97 7.85 -11.03 14.31
C ASP A 97 6.35 -10.91 14.59
N LYS A 98 5.55 -11.82 14.04
CA LYS A 98 4.08 -11.83 14.21
C LYS A 98 3.61 -12.00 15.65
N GLN A 99 4.42 -12.66 16.50
CA GLN A 99 4.04 -12.92 17.89
C GLN A 99 4.18 -11.66 18.75
N THR A 100 5.30 -10.98 18.60
CA THR A 100 5.64 -9.79 19.39
C THR A 100 5.24 -8.48 18.72
N GLY A 101 5.11 -8.49 17.39
CA GLY A 101 4.93 -7.30 16.57
C GLY A 101 6.22 -6.53 16.28
N ASN A 102 7.38 -7.07 16.67
CA ASN A 102 8.68 -6.39 16.52
C ASN A 102 9.09 -6.25 15.06
N LEU A 103 9.61 -5.06 14.76
CA LEU A 103 10.15 -4.67 13.47
C LEU A 103 11.66 -4.51 13.55
N ARG A 104 12.41 -5.06 12.60
CA ARG A 104 13.87 -4.91 12.54
C ARG A 104 14.33 -4.70 11.10
N LEU A 105 14.98 -3.57 10.84
CA LEU A 105 15.60 -3.30 9.53
C LEU A 105 16.66 -4.35 9.20
N LEU A 106 16.59 -4.93 8.01
CA LEU A 106 17.57 -5.89 7.48
C LEU A 106 18.59 -5.19 6.60
N ASN A 107 18.12 -4.55 5.53
CA ASN A 107 18.94 -3.70 4.66
C ASN A 107 18.08 -2.65 3.96
N SER A 108 18.77 -1.67 3.37
CA SER A 108 18.19 -0.62 2.54
C SER A 108 18.96 -0.57 1.23
N GLU A 109 18.22 -0.51 0.10
CA GLU A 109 18.83 -0.35 -1.22
C GLU A 109 18.32 0.94 -1.85
N ARG A 110 19.22 1.70 -2.47
CA ARG A 110 18.85 2.95 -3.13
C ARG A 110 17.95 2.69 -4.33
N THR A 111 16.89 3.48 -4.48
CA THR A 111 16.15 3.52 -5.74
C THR A 111 16.89 4.48 -6.70
N PRO A 112 17.19 4.04 -7.94
CA PRO A 112 17.77 4.95 -8.96
C PRO A 112 16.83 6.07 -9.40
N GLY A 113 15.66 6.20 -8.78
CA GLY A 113 14.66 7.25 -9.01
C GLY A 113 14.20 7.85 -7.69
N ALA A 114 13.97 9.17 -7.69
CA ALA A 114 13.49 9.91 -6.53
C ALA A 114 12.01 9.67 -6.23
N ALA A 115 11.61 9.86 -4.99
CA ALA A 115 10.26 9.71 -4.46
C ALA A 115 9.62 8.35 -4.80
N PRO A 116 10.20 7.21 -4.35
CA PRO A 116 9.53 5.93 -4.46
C PRO A 116 8.24 5.96 -3.60
N CYS A 117 7.08 5.83 -4.24
CA CYS A 117 5.77 6.00 -3.61
C CYS A 117 4.92 4.72 -3.60
N TYR A 118 5.43 3.65 -4.19
CA TYR A 118 4.76 2.34 -4.25
C TYR A 118 5.80 1.22 -4.25
N VAL A 119 5.48 0.11 -3.56
CA VAL A 119 6.30 -1.11 -3.58
C VAL A 119 5.40 -2.33 -3.71
N SER A 120 5.81 -3.27 -4.55
CA SER A 120 5.17 -4.59 -4.69
C SER A 120 6.20 -5.71 -4.77
N THR A 121 5.76 -6.95 -4.48
CA THR A 121 6.59 -8.15 -4.59
C THR A 121 5.77 -9.36 -5.00
N ASN A 122 6.41 -10.28 -5.70
CA ASN A 122 5.90 -11.63 -6.00
C ASN A 122 6.66 -12.72 -5.23
N GLY A 123 7.44 -12.35 -4.20
CA GLY A 123 8.28 -13.26 -3.41
C GLY A 123 9.66 -13.57 -4.01
N LYS A 124 9.96 -13.06 -5.22
CA LYS A 124 11.27 -13.18 -5.90
C LYS A 124 11.84 -11.82 -6.27
N GLU A 125 11.02 -10.99 -6.85
CA GLU A 125 11.32 -9.62 -7.23
C GLU A 125 10.57 -8.63 -6.35
N VAL A 126 11.16 -7.45 -6.16
CA VAL A 126 10.53 -6.25 -5.59
C VAL A 126 10.57 -5.16 -6.64
N LEU A 127 9.43 -4.50 -6.86
CA LEU A 127 9.28 -3.35 -7.75
C LEU A 127 9.04 -2.11 -6.91
N THR A 128 9.66 -0.99 -7.28
CA THR A 128 9.28 0.34 -6.78
C THR A 128 8.82 1.23 -7.93
N ALA A 129 7.74 1.97 -7.72
CA ALA A 129 7.36 3.08 -8.58
C ALA A 129 7.93 4.37 -7.98
N ASN A 130 8.79 5.06 -8.74
CA ASN A 130 9.49 6.26 -8.31
C ASN A 130 8.83 7.47 -8.98
N TYR A 131 8.02 8.20 -8.22
CA TYR A 131 7.16 9.26 -8.76
C TYR A 131 7.99 10.38 -9.38
N SER A 132 8.81 11.07 -8.59
CA SER A 132 9.65 12.17 -9.09
C SER A 132 10.77 11.70 -10.01
N GLY A 133 11.22 10.45 -9.86
CA GLY A 133 12.19 9.83 -10.76
C GLY A 133 11.61 9.43 -12.12
N GLY A 134 10.27 9.37 -12.24
CA GLY A 134 9.58 9.00 -13.47
C GLY A 134 9.91 7.60 -13.99
N ASN A 135 10.16 6.64 -13.08
CA ASN A 135 10.63 5.31 -13.45
C ASN A 135 10.18 4.23 -12.47
N MET A 136 10.34 2.98 -12.89
CA MET A 136 10.18 1.78 -12.06
C MET A 136 11.55 1.14 -11.86
N SER A 137 11.92 0.80 -10.62
CA SER A 137 13.12 0.02 -10.30
C SER A 137 12.76 -1.41 -9.93
N VAL A 138 13.70 -2.33 -10.19
CA VAL A 138 13.57 -3.77 -9.92
C VAL A 138 14.71 -4.24 -9.03
N PHE A 139 14.38 -5.00 -8.01
CA PHE A 139 15.30 -5.59 -7.03
C PHE A 139 15.02 -7.09 -6.92
N ARG A 140 16.04 -7.89 -6.59
CA ARG A 140 15.88 -9.30 -6.26
C ARG A 140 15.77 -9.51 -4.76
N LEU A 141 14.94 -10.48 -4.37
CA LEU A 141 14.88 -10.95 -3.00
C LEU A 141 15.89 -12.08 -2.78
N ARG A 142 16.62 -11.99 -1.67
CA ARG A 142 17.46 -13.07 -1.16
C ARG A 142 16.65 -13.96 -0.20
N LYS A 143 17.13 -15.16 0.05
CA LYS A 143 16.44 -16.14 0.92
C LYS A 143 16.25 -15.66 2.36
N ASP A 144 17.10 -14.76 2.82
CA ASP A 144 17.04 -14.15 4.15
C ASP A 144 16.12 -12.91 4.22
N GLY A 145 15.40 -12.62 3.13
CA GLY A 145 14.47 -11.49 3.00
C GLY A 145 15.15 -10.17 2.64
N THR A 146 16.48 -10.11 2.52
CA THR A 146 17.19 -8.90 2.11
C THR A 146 17.04 -8.63 0.61
N LEU A 147 17.24 -7.36 0.22
CA LEU A 147 17.20 -6.90 -1.16
C LEU A 147 18.59 -6.91 -1.80
N SER A 148 18.66 -7.22 -3.10
CA SER A 148 19.82 -6.88 -3.92
C SER A 148 19.88 -5.38 -4.21
N PRO A 149 21.00 -4.82 -4.69
CA PRO A 149 20.98 -3.56 -5.42
C PRO A 149 20.01 -3.60 -6.60
N ALA A 150 19.56 -2.43 -7.07
CA ALA A 150 18.66 -2.34 -8.23
C ALA A 150 19.30 -3.00 -9.47
N GLU A 151 18.59 -3.96 -10.08
CA GLU A 151 19.07 -4.71 -11.24
C GLU A 151 18.57 -4.11 -12.56
N ALA A 152 17.42 -3.44 -12.55
CA ALA A 152 16.85 -2.83 -13.73
C ALA A 152 16.10 -1.54 -13.41
N LEU A 153 16.00 -0.66 -14.44
CA LEU A 153 15.31 0.61 -14.38
C LEU A 153 14.52 0.83 -15.68
N PHE A 154 13.22 1.09 -15.56
CA PHE A 154 12.34 1.35 -16.69
C PHE A 154 11.71 2.73 -16.58
N LYS A 155 11.98 3.61 -17.53
CA LYS A 155 11.54 5.00 -17.53
C LYS A 155 10.20 5.20 -18.23
N GLY A 156 9.36 6.08 -17.70
CA GLY A 156 8.31 6.76 -18.43
C GLY A 156 8.92 7.70 -19.49
N THR A 157 8.20 8.00 -20.57
CA THR A 157 8.80 8.70 -21.73
C THR A 157 7.95 9.79 -22.33
N ALA A 158 6.71 10.00 -21.88
CA ALA A 158 5.80 10.95 -22.49
C ALA A 158 5.18 11.87 -21.43
N ASN A 159 4.80 13.08 -21.85
CA ASN A 159 4.13 14.05 -21.02
C ASN A 159 2.67 14.17 -21.45
N GLY A 160 1.76 14.31 -20.49
CA GLY A 160 0.34 14.58 -20.74
C GLY A 160 0.04 16.08 -20.87
N PRO A 161 -1.25 16.45 -20.95
CA PRO A 161 -1.70 17.80 -21.22
C PRO A 161 -1.67 18.74 -20.00
N ASP A 162 -1.62 18.23 -18.76
CA ASP A 162 -1.54 19.10 -17.58
C ASP A 162 -0.14 19.75 -17.50
N THR A 163 -0.11 21.08 -17.69
CA THR A 163 1.11 21.87 -17.75
C THR A 163 1.81 22.07 -16.41
N ILE A 164 1.29 21.50 -15.33
CA ILE A 164 1.84 21.55 -13.98
C ILE A 164 2.22 20.16 -13.50
N ARG A 165 1.29 19.20 -13.60
CA ARG A 165 1.40 17.88 -13.00
C ARG A 165 1.96 16.81 -13.94
N GLN A 166 1.96 17.06 -15.26
CA GLN A 166 2.37 16.08 -16.28
C GLN A 166 3.54 16.56 -17.15
N ILE A 167 4.32 17.57 -16.70
CA ILE A 167 5.43 18.16 -17.46
C ILE A 167 6.69 17.29 -17.50
N VAL A 168 6.82 16.35 -16.56
CA VAL A 168 7.91 15.37 -16.49
C VAL A 168 7.31 13.99 -16.20
N PRO A 169 7.99 12.89 -16.58
CA PRO A 169 7.49 11.56 -16.31
C PRO A 169 7.29 11.28 -14.83
N HIS A 170 6.17 10.63 -14.48
CA HIS A 170 5.87 10.17 -13.13
C HIS A 170 5.31 8.75 -13.20
N ILE A 171 5.95 7.78 -12.53
CA ILE A 171 5.41 6.42 -12.34
C ILE A 171 4.87 6.31 -10.91
N HIS A 172 3.57 5.98 -10.76
CA HIS A 172 2.91 6.01 -9.45
C HIS A 172 2.63 4.63 -8.85
N CYS A 173 2.46 3.61 -9.67
CA CYS A 173 2.19 2.23 -9.23
C CYS A 173 2.93 1.26 -10.16
N ALA A 174 3.45 0.17 -9.61
CA ALA A 174 4.00 -0.95 -10.36
C ALA A 174 3.63 -2.25 -9.65
N LEU A 175 2.95 -3.17 -10.35
CA LEU A 175 2.45 -4.40 -9.75
C LEU A 175 2.50 -5.57 -10.71
N PHE A 176 2.54 -6.77 -10.16
CA PHE A 176 2.47 -8.03 -10.90
C PHE A 176 1.02 -8.36 -11.26
N SER A 177 0.83 -9.01 -12.42
CA SER A 177 -0.46 -9.57 -12.78
C SER A 177 -0.82 -10.78 -11.90
N PRO A 178 -2.10 -11.14 -11.80
CA PRO A 178 -2.54 -12.30 -10.99
C PRO A 178 -1.92 -13.63 -11.43
N ASP A 179 -1.62 -13.78 -12.73
CA ASP A 179 -0.97 -14.98 -13.30
C ASP A 179 0.56 -14.97 -13.19
N GLY A 180 1.14 -13.90 -12.63
CA GLY A 180 2.59 -13.74 -12.42
C GLY A 180 3.44 -13.58 -13.69
N LYS A 181 2.82 -13.45 -14.87
CA LYS A 181 3.54 -13.37 -16.15
C LYS A 181 3.84 -11.95 -16.62
N TYR A 182 3.13 -10.97 -16.08
CA TYR A 182 3.20 -9.58 -16.52
C TYR A 182 3.38 -8.63 -15.34
N ILE A 183 3.92 -7.45 -15.67
CA ILE A 183 3.99 -6.31 -14.76
C ILE A 183 3.28 -5.14 -15.46
N PHE A 184 2.49 -4.39 -14.67
CA PHE A 184 1.84 -3.17 -15.09
C PHE A 184 2.39 -2.00 -14.28
N ALA A 185 2.73 -0.89 -14.95
CA ALA A 185 3.13 0.34 -14.29
C ALA A 185 2.31 1.52 -14.80
N THR A 186 1.73 2.31 -13.89
CA THR A 186 0.95 3.49 -14.24
C THR A 186 1.88 4.66 -14.53
N ASP A 187 1.88 5.12 -15.79
CA ASP A 187 2.60 6.32 -16.22
C ASP A 187 1.64 7.51 -16.12
N PHE A 188 1.66 8.14 -14.95
CA PHE A 188 0.78 9.24 -14.56
C PHE A 188 0.86 10.41 -15.56
N SER A 189 2.07 10.77 -15.98
CA SER A 189 2.29 11.94 -16.84
C SER A 189 2.00 11.69 -18.30
N ALA A 190 1.91 10.43 -18.72
CA ALA A 190 1.65 10.07 -20.11
C ALA A 190 0.23 9.52 -20.33
N ASP A 191 -0.61 9.56 -19.32
CA ASP A 191 -1.97 9.02 -19.35
C ASP A 191 -2.02 7.60 -19.94
N ARG A 192 -1.22 6.68 -19.38
CA ARG A 192 -1.15 5.30 -19.88
C ARG A 192 -0.71 4.31 -18.80
N ILE A 193 -0.91 3.03 -19.09
CA ILE A 193 -0.34 1.92 -18.35
C ILE A 193 0.75 1.27 -19.21
N LEU A 194 1.97 1.20 -18.67
CA LEU A 194 3.08 0.45 -19.28
C LEU A 194 2.92 -1.02 -18.95
N ARG A 195 3.27 -1.88 -19.91
CA ARG A 195 3.21 -3.33 -19.75
C ARG A 195 4.57 -3.96 -19.97
N PHE A 196 4.89 -4.96 -19.15
CA PHE A 196 6.13 -5.73 -19.24
C PHE A 196 5.82 -7.21 -19.13
N THR A 197 6.63 -8.05 -19.80
CA THR A 197 6.65 -9.50 -19.55
C THR A 197 7.64 -9.82 -18.45
N LEU A 198 7.33 -10.86 -17.68
CA LEU A 198 8.21 -11.44 -16.68
C LEU A 198 8.44 -12.91 -17.04
N SER A 199 9.70 -13.29 -17.34
CA SER A 199 10.04 -14.69 -17.60
C SER A 199 10.14 -15.51 -16.30
N SER A 200 10.15 -16.83 -16.41
CA SER A 200 10.36 -17.73 -15.26
C SER A 200 11.71 -17.54 -14.56
N GLU A 201 12.72 -17.09 -15.30
CA GLU A 201 14.04 -16.73 -14.75
C GLU A 201 14.07 -15.34 -14.12
N GLY A 202 12.95 -14.59 -14.17
CA GLY A 202 12.81 -13.25 -13.62
C GLY A 202 13.35 -12.14 -14.54
N ASN A 203 13.54 -12.40 -15.84
CA ASN A 203 13.89 -11.36 -16.80
C ASN A 203 12.65 -10.52 -17.13
N ILE A 204 12.78 -9.20 -17.00
CA ILE A 204 11.72 -8.24 -17.27
C ILE A 204 12.02 -7.53 -18.59
N SER A 205 11.07 -7.56 -19.50
CA SER A 205 11.17 -6.89 -20.79
C SER A 205 9.94 -6.03 -21.06
N ARG A 206 10.15 -4.77 -21.42
CA ARG A 206 9.07 -3.88 -21.83
C ARG A 206 8.52 -4.35 -23.18
N LEU A 207 7.20 -4.44 -23.30
CA LEU A 207 6.54 -4.75 -24.56
C LEU A 207 6.45 -3.47 -25.42
N PRO A 208 7.20 -3.38 -26.55
CA PRO A 208 7.18 -2.19 -27.39
C PRO A 208 5.80 -1.99 -28.04
N GLY A 209 5.32 -0.75 -28.09
CA GLY A 209 4.07 -0.39 -28.75
C GLY A 209 2.79 -0.83 -28.04
N GLU A 210 2.87 -1.44 -26.86
CA GLU A 210 1.73 -2.02 -26.14
C GLU A 210 1.38 -1.30 -24.83
N ALA A 211 1.65 0.00 -24.73
CA ALA A 211 1.11 0.80 -23.65
C ALA A 211 -0.41 0.94 -23.82
N ILE A 212 -1.14 0.80 -22.73
CA ILE A 212 -2.59 0.96 -22.70
C ILE A 212 -2.89 2.44 -22.47
N GLY A 213 -3.40 3.12 -23.50
CA GLY A 213 -3.75 4.53 -23.43
C GLY A 213 -4.96 4.76 -22.53
N ILE A 214 -4.89 5.81 -21.72
CA ILE A 214 -5.98 6.33 -20.91
C ILE A 214 -6.37 7.68 -21.49
N ALA A 215 -7.61 8.13 -21.24
CA ALA A 215 -8.05 9.45 -21.70
C ALA A 215 -7.10 10.56 -21.21
N PRO A 216 -6.79 11.57 -22.03
CA PRO A 216 -5.92 12.67 -21.65
C PRO A 216 -6.38 13.35 -20.35
N ASP A 217 -5.43 13.89 -19.56
CA ASP A 217 -5.67 14.55 -18.27
C ASP A 217 -6.27 13.62 -17.20
N SER A 218 -5.96 12.34 -17.27
CA SER A 218 -6.43 11.34 -16.30
C SER A 218 -5.52 11.19 -15.10
N GLY A 219 -4.20 11.14 -15.29
CA GLY A 219 -3.22 10.87 -14.25
C GLY A 219 -3.40 9.49 -13.61
N PRO A 220 -3.14 8.38 -14.35
CA PRO A 220 -3.27 7.01 -13.83
C PRO A 220 -2.44 6.82 -12.55
N ARG A 221 -3.09 6.39 -11.47
CA ARG A 221 -2.43 6.35 -10.15
C ARG A 221 -2.25 4.93 -9.62
N HIS A 222 -3.28 4.32 -9.07
CA HIS A 222 -3.24 2.96 -8.54
C HIS A 222 -4.12 2.02 -9.37
N LEU A 223 -3.60 0.82 -9.61
CA LEU A 223 -4.27 -0.28 -10.29
C LEU A 223 -4.44 -1.44 -9.31
N THR A 224 -5.60 -2.10 -9.34
CA THR A 224 -5.86 -3.31 -8.57
C THR A 224 -6.56 -4.35 -9.42
N PHE A 225 -6.33 -5.64 -9.13
CA PHE A 225 -7.02 -6.76 -9.80
C PHE A 225 -8.14 -7.32 -8.92
N SER A 226 -9.19 -7.82 -9.55
CA SER A 226 -10.23 -8.56 -8.87
C SER A 226 -9.68 -9.88 -8.28
N PRO A 227 -10.25 -10.40 -7.18
CA PRO A 227 -9.79 -11.66 -6.57
C PRO A 227 -9.84 -12.86 -7.52
N ASN A 228 -10.77 -12.87 -8.49
CA ASN A 228 -10.86 -13.92 -9.51
C ASN A 228 -9.89 -13.73 -10.69
N GLY A 229 -9.08 -12.67 -10.69
CA GLY A 229 -8.09 -12.36 -11.71
C GLY A 229 -8.66 -11.98 -13.08
N LYS A 230 -9.97 -11.77 -13.23
CA LYS A 230 -10.62 -11.50 -14.54
C LYS A 230 -10.73 -10.02 -14.87
N PHE A 231 -10.68 -9.15 -13.87
CA PHE A 231 -10.87 -7.72 -14.03
C PHE A 231 -9.76 -6.93 -13.34
N ALA A 232 -9.53 -5.71 -13.82
CA ALA A 232 -8.67 -4.74 -13.17
C ALA A 232 -9.38 -3.38 -13.07
N TYR A 233 -9.03 -2.62 -12.03
CA TYR A 233 -9.63 -1.31 -11.77
C TYR A 233 -8.53 -0.30 -11.51
N LEU A 234 -8.57 0.80 -12.25
CA LEU A 234 -7.62 1.89 -12.20
C LEU A 234 -8.27 3.14 -11.62
N ILE A 235 -7.71 3.70 -10.57
CA ILE A 235 -8.08 5.07 -10.12
C ILE A 235 -7.14 6.08 -10.80
N ASN A 236 -7.74 7.13 -11.34
CA ASN A 236 -7.03 8.23 -11.97
C ASN A 236 -7.08 9.46 -11.07
N GLU A 237 -5.91 9.99 -10.69
CA GLU A 237 -5.82 11.08 -9.72
C GLU A 237 -6.39 12.39 -10.24
N LEU A 238 -6.09 12.75 -11.51
CA LEU A 238 -6.49 14.04 -12.08
C LEU A 238 -7.94 14.05 -12.53
N SER A 239 -8.39 13.01 -13.25
CA SER A 239 -9.78 12.97 -13.73
C SER A 239 -10.79 12.55 -12.66
N GLY A 240 -10.35 11.98 -11.53
CA GLY A 240 -11.23 11.50 -10.49
C GLY A 240 -12.10 10.31 -10.91
N LYS A 241 -11.68 9.56 -11.95
CA LYS A 241 -12.46 8.45 -12.51
C LYS A 241 -11.82 7.10 -12.15
N VAL A 242 -12.67 6.11 -11.91
CA VAL A 242 -12.29 4.70 -11.94
C VAL A 242 -12.54 4.17 -13.34
N ILE A 243 -11.56 3.45 -13.89
CA ILE A 243 -11.70 2.71 -15.14
C ILE A 243 -11.68 1.22 -14.82
N ALA A 244 -12.70 0.50 -15.27
CA ALA A 244 -12.78 -0.95 -15.21
C ALA A 244 -12.27 -1.55 -16.52
N PHE A 245 -11.48 -2.63 -16.39
CA PHE A 245 -10.93 -3.39 -17.51
C PHE A 245 -11.25 -4.87 -17.35
N GLY A 246 -11.51 -5.56 -18.46
CA GLY A 246 -11.34 -7.00 -18.59
C GLY A 246 -9.85 -7.33 -18.67
N TYR A 247 -9.41 -8.36 -17.95
CA TYR A 247 -8.03 -8.84 -18.00
C TYR A 247 -7.96 -10.24 -18.61
N THR A 248 -7.09 -10.41 -19.61
CA THR A 248 -6.80 -11.72 -20.21
C THR A 248 -5.36 -11.73 -20.73
N ASP A 249 -4.53 -12.61 -20.18
CA ASP A 249 -3.15 -12.88 -20.64
C ASP A 249 -2.35 -11.59 -20.94
N GLY A 250 -2.28 -10.70 -19.94
CA GLY A 250 -1.56 -9.42 -20.01
C GLY A 250 -2.26 -8.32 -20.78
N LYS A 251 -3.46 -8.51 -21.33
CA LYS A 251 -4.26 -7.47 -21.98
C LYS A 251 -5.27 -6.88 -21.03
N LEU A 252 -5.42 -5.56 -21.09
CA LEU A 252 -6.48 -4.83 -20.40
C LEU A 252 -7.38 -4.19 -21.45
N GLU A 253 -8.64 -4.61 -21.48
CA GLU A 253 -9.67 -4.05 -22.36
C GLU A 253 -10.63 -3.21 -21.54
N GLN A 254 -10.75 -1.91 -21.86
CA GLN A 254 -11.62 -1.02 -21.09
C GLN A 254 -13.08 -1.44 -21.26
N ILE A 255 -13.75 -1.64 -20.11
CA ILE A 255 -15.18 -1.97 -20.03
C ILE A 255 -15.99 -0.72 -19.72
N GLN A 256 -15.51 0.07 -18.73
CA GLN A 256 -16.25 1.19 -18.17
C GLN A 256 -15.33 2.30 -17.69
N SER A 257 -15.84 3.53 -17.65
CA SER A 257 -15.25 4.66 -16.93
C SER A 257 -16.35 5.33 -16.11
N ILE A 258 -16.17 5.46 -14.79
CA ILE A 258 -17.15 5.99 -13.85
C ILE A 258 -16.49 6.99 -12.89
N ALA A 259 -17.20 8.07 -12.53
CA ALA A 259 -16.67 9.07 -11.60
C ALA A 259 -16.64 8.54 -10.16
N ALA A 260 -15.47 8.58 -9.50
CA ALA A 260 -15.31 8.41 -8.07
C ALA A 260 -15.33 9.76 -7.35
N ASP A 261 -14.73 10.80 -7.94
CA ASP A 261 -14.75 12.17 -7.47
C ASP A 261 -15.79 12.99 -8.27
N SER A 262 -16.86 13.42 -7.59
CA SER A 262 -17.88 14.28 -8.18
C SER A 262 -17.53 15.77 -8.14
N LEU A 263 -16.56 16.17 -7.32
CA LEU A 263 -16.13 17.57 -7.14
C LEU A 263 -15.01 17.96 -8.10
N ARG A 264 -14.39 16.97 -8.76
CA ARG A 264 -13.25 17.16 -9.67
C ARG A 264 -12.04 17.83 -8.98
N ALA A 265 -11.79 17.44 -7.73
CA ALA A 265 -10.72 17.99 -6.90
C ALA A 265 -9.31 17.66 -7.41
N ARG A 266 -9.19 16.76 -8.41
CA ARG A 266 -7.90 16.32 -9.00
C ARG A 266 -6.97 15.69 -7.96
N GLY A 267 -7.55 14.94 -7.01
CA GLY A 267 -6.86 14.39 -5.86
C GLY A 267 -7.25 12.95 -5.51
N SER A 268 -7.89 12.19 -6.41
CA SER A 268 -8.19 10.77 -6.14
C SER A 268 -6.92 9.99 -5.84
N ALA A 269 -6.98 9.02 -4.92
CA ALA A 269 -5.76 8.42 -4.38
C ALA A 269 -5.72 6.90 -4.51
N ASP A 270 -6.40 6.19 -3.66
CA ASP A 270 -6.24 4.75 -3.51
C ASP A 270 -7.49 3.99 -3.94
N ILE A 271 -7.33 2.69 -4.22
CA ILE A 271 -8.39 1.84 -4.73
C ILE A 271 -8.21 0.40 -4.26
N HIS A 272 -9.24 -0.15 -3.61
CA HIS A 272 -9.26 -1.53 -3.15
C HIS A 272 -10.62 -2.19 -3.38
N LEU A 273 -10.59 -3.49 -3.67
CA LEU A 273 -11.77 -4.35 -3.64
C LEU A 273 -11.97 -4.92 -2.23
N SER A 274 -13.22 -5.18 -1.87
CA SER A 274 -13.51 -6.05 -0.75
C SER A 274 -12.96 -7.47 -1.01
N PRO A 275 -12.61 -8.25 0.03
CA PRO A 275 -12.05 -9.60 -0.14
C PRO A 275 -12.94 -10.54 -0.95
N ASP A 276 -14.26 -10.37 -0.88
CA ASP A 276 -15.26 -11.11 -1.65
C ASP A 276 -15.43 -10.61 -3.10
N GLY A 277 -14.77 -9.52 -3.47
CA GLY A 277 -14.81 -8.90 -4.79
C GLY A 277 -16.13 -8.23 -5.16
N LYS A 278 -17.09 -8.10 -4.24
CA LYS A 278 -18.43 -7.56 -4.51
C LYS A 278 -18.49 -6.03 -4.47
N PHE A 279 -17.52 -5.40 -3.82
CA PHE A 279 -17.47 -3.95 -3.65
C PHE A 279 -16.09 -3.41 -3.99
N LEU A 280 -16.07 -2.22 -4.59
CA LEU A 280 -14.87 -1.44 -4.86
C LEU A 280 -14.97 -0.11 -4.10
N TYR A 281 -13.85 0.29 -3.50
CA TYR A 281 -13.70 1.54 -2.77
C TYR A 281 -12.60 2.36 -3.42
N ALA A 282 -12.79 3.69 -3.48
CA ALA A 282 -11.81 4.62 -4.04
C ALA A 282 -11.76 5.90 -3.19
N SER A 283 -10.58 6.28 -2.71
CA SER A 283 -10.42 7.49 -1.89
C SER A 283 -10.19 8.74 -2.72
N ASN A 284 -10.74 9.86 -2.25
CA ASN A 284 -10.62 11.21 -2.83
C ASN A 284 -10.08 12.17 -1.78
N ARG A 285 -9.26 13.13 -2.20
CA ARG A 285 -8.56 14.11 -1.38
C ARG A 285 -8.77 15.52 -1.92
N LEU A 286 -8.30 16.52 -1.19
CA LEU A 286 -8.21 17.95 -1.53
C LEU A 286 -9.55 18.69 -1.37
N GLU A 287 -10.61 18.22 -1.98
CA GLU A 287 -11.98 18.73 -1.79
C GLU A 287 -12.91 17.54 -1.61
N GLY A 288 -13.77 17.58 -0.60
CA GLY A 288 -14.69 16.50 -0.32
C GLY A 288 -13.99 15.18 0.03
N ASP A 289 -12.99 15.27 0.91
CA ASP A 289 -12.23 14.11 1.40
C ASP A 289 -13.16 12.95 1.79
N GLY A 290 -12.89 11.75 1.25
CA GLY A 290 -13.76 10.60 1.51
C GLY A 290 -13.50 9.41 0.59
N ILE A 291 -14.38 8.42 0.70
CA ILE A 291 -14.31 7.16 -0.01
C ILE A 291 -15.58 6.95 -0.85
N ALA A 292 -15.42 6.88 -2.16
CA ALA A 292 -16.47 6.46 -3.08
C ALA A 292 -16.66 4.94 -3.00
N ILE A 293 -17.90 4.50 -2.99
CA ILE A 293 -18.30 3.09 -2.81
C ILE A 293 -19.05 2.64 -4.06
N PHE A 294 -18.65 1.50 -4.61
CA PHE A 294 -19.29 0.88 -5.77
C PHE A 294 -19.61 -0.58 -5.50
N THR A 295 -20.74 -1.05 -6.00
CA THR A 295 -20.97 -2.48 -6.20
C THR A 295 -20.25 -2.93 -7.46
N VAL A 296 -19.78 -4.17 -7.46
CA VAL A 296 -19.11 -4.81 -8.59
C VAL A 296 -19.98 -5.97 -9.10
N ASP A 297 -20.33 -5.94 -10.37
CA ASP A 297 -20.83 -7.13 -11.02
C ASP A 297 -19.66 -8.08 -11.26
N THR A 298 -19.57 -9.16 -10.50
CA THR A 298 -18.46 -10.12 -10.53
C THR A 298 -18.43 -10.98 -11.81
N VAL A 299 -19.46 -10.91 -12.65
CA VAL A 299 -19.55 -11.62 -13.93
C VAL A 299 -18.95 -10.81 -15.08
N ASN A 300 -19.25 -9.50 -15.12
CA ASN A 300 -18.84 -8.61 -16.22
C ASN A 300 -17.92 -7.46 -15.81
N GLY A 301 -17.62 -7.29 -14.51
CA GLY A 301 -16.69 -6.29 -13.98
C GLY A 301 -17.25 -4.87 -13.89
N ILE A 302 -18.54 -4.65 -14.19
CA ILE A 302 -19.17 -3.34 -14.20
C ILE A 302 -19.40 -2.83 -12.77
N LEU A 303 -19.16 -1.52 -12.60
CA LEU A 303 -19.34 -0.80 -11.34
C LEU A 303 -20.65 -0.04 -11.34
N THR A 304 -21.36 -0.07 -10.22
CA THR A 304 -22.52 0.81 -9.95
C THR A 304 -22.26 1.56 -8.65
N ARG A 305 -22.49 2.88 -8.64
CA ARG A 305 -22.28 3.68 -7.43
C ARG A 305 -23.26 3.26 -6.33
N ALA A 306 -22.72 2.92 -5.15
CA ALA A 306 -23.49 2.53 -3.98
C ALA A 306 -23.55 3.64 -2.93
N GLY A 307 -22.47 4.45 -2.79
CA GLY A 307 -22.43 5.48 -1.78
C GLY A 307 -21.15 6.32 -1.80
N TYR A 308 -21.03 7.16 -0.76
CA TYR A 308 -19.85 7.96 -0.45
C TYR A 308 -19.74 8.11 1.06
N GLN A 309 -18.58 7.81 1.63
CA GLN A 309 -18.28 8.01 3.04
C GLN A 309 -17.32 9.18 3.21
N PRO A 310 -17.75 10.32 3.79
CA PRO A 310 -16.83 11.38 4.21
C PRO A 310 -15.82 10.85 5.24
N THR A 311 -14.59 11.36 5.17
CA THR A 311 -13.49 10.99 6.08
C THR A 311 -12.83 12.23 6.68
N GLY A 312 -11.81 12.03 7.48
CA GLY A 312 -10.84 13.05 7.82
C GLY A 312 -10.06 13.52 6.60
N ILE A 313 -9.23 14.55 6.79
CA ILE A 313 -8.54 15.27 5.71
C ILE A 313 -7.44 14.40 5.09
N HIS A 314 -7.43 14.34 3.76
CA HIS A 314 -6.43 13.70 2.92
C HIS A 314 -6.31 12.18 3.14
N PRO A 315 -7.39 11.38 2.88
CA PRO A 315 -7.34 9.92 2.93
C PRO A 315 -6.46 9.38 1.79
N ARG A 316 -5.12 9.34 2.01
CA ARG A 316 -4.15 8.97 0.98
C ARG A 316 -4.17 7.47 0.65
N HIS A 317 -4.43 6.64 1.65
CA HIS A 317 -4.50 5.18 1.55
C HIS A 317 -5.57 4.67 2.50
N PHE A 318 -6.15 3.54 2.17
CA PHE A 318 -7.01 2.78 3.07
C PHE A 318 -6.80 1.29 2.83
N ASN A 319 -7.24 0.46 3.76
CA ASN A 319 -7.24 -0.99 3.55
C ASN A 319 -8.45 -1.64 4.22
N ILE A 320 -8.80 -2.83 3.75
CA ILE A 320 -9.93 -3.60 4.26
C ILE A 320 -9.37 -4.83 4.98
N THR A 321 -9.90 -5.14 6.17
CA THR A 321 -9.48 -6.35 6.90
C THR A 321 -9.74 -7.61 6.08
N PRO A 322 -8.93 -8.66 6.20
CA PRO A 322 -9.09 -9.91 5.43
C PRO A 322 -10.46 -10.56 5.58
N ASN A 323 -11.12 -10.41 6.73
CA ASN A 323 -12.51 -10.89 6.94
C ASN A 323 -13.56 -9.96 6.30
N GLY A 324 -13.15 -8.85 5.71
CA GLY A 324 -14.02 -7.88 5.05
C GLY A 324 -14.87 -7.02 5.98
N LYS A 325 -14.70 -7.11 7.30
CA LYS A 325 -15.58 -6.43 8.26
C LYS A 325 -15.25 -4.95 8.48
N TYR A 326 -13.97 -4.57 8.41
CA TYR A 326 -13.55 -3.19 8.66
C TYR A 326 -12.79 -2.61 7.47
N LEU A 327 -12.97 -1.30 7.24
CA LEU A 327 -12.14 -0.48 6.38
C LEU A 327 -11.45 0.57 7.25
N LEU A 328 -10.12 0.69 7.09
CA LEU A 328 -9.29 1.64 7.84
C LEU A 328 -8.73 2.68 6.86
N ALA A 329 -9.07 3.95 7.07
CA ALA A 329 -8.67 5.07 6.21
C ALA A 329 -7.57 5.91 6.88
N ALA A 330 -6.40 5.99 6.23
CA ALA A 330 -5.27 6.80 6.68
C ALA A 330 -5.46 8.25 6.22
N CYS A 331 -5.97 9.10 7.11
CA CYS A 331 -6.26 10.52 6.91
C CYS A 331 -5.05 11.35 7.33
N ARG A 332 -4.13 11.59 6.37
CA ARG A 332 -2.81 12.17 6.61
C ARG A 332 -2.86 13.47 7.41
N ASP A 333 -3.68 14.41 6.98
CA ASP A 333 -3.68 15.78 7.51
C ASP A 333 -4.60 15.93 8.74
N SER A 334 -5.40 14.92 9.04
CA SER A 334 -6.11 14.78 10.32
C SER A 334 -5.31 14.02 11.38
N ASN A 335 -4.14 13.48 11.05
CA ASN A 335 -3.29 12.70 11.96
C ASN A 335 -4.04 11.52 12.60
N VAL A 336 -4.83 10.80 11.79
CA VAL A 336 -5.70 9.74 12.27
C VAL A 336 -5.88 8.64 11.24
N ILE A 337 -6.00 7.41 11.72
CA ILE A 337 -6.61 6.33 10.94
C ILE A 337 -8.04 6.14 11.45
N GLN A 338 -9.00 6.41 10.61
CA GLN A 338 -10.41 6.20 10.92
C GLN A 338 -10.80 4.76 10.63
N VAL A 339 -11.53 4.15 11.58
CA VAL A 339 -11.98 2.76 11.50
C VAL A 339 -13.47 2.72 11.22
N TYR A 340 -13.84 2.18 10.05
CA TYR A 340 -15.23 2.02 9.63
C TYR A 340 -15.62 0.54 9.66
N GLU A 341 -16.79 0.22 10.24
CA GLU A 341 -17.44 -1.06 10.07
C GLU A 341 -18.10 -1.10 8.69
N ARG A 342 -17.80 -2.14 7.91
CA ARG A 342 -18.32 -2.34 6.57
C ARG A 342 -19.53 -3.27 6.62
N ASP A 343 -20.65 -2.83 6.08
CA ASP A 343 -21.77 -3.69 5.78
C ASP A 343 -21.41 -4.61 4.59
N THR A 344 -21.38 -5.90 4.81
CA THR A 344 -20.98 -6.89 3.80
C THR A 344 -22.04 -7.14 2.73
N GLU A 345 -23.29 -6.69 2.93
CA GLU A 345 -24.40 -6.87 1.99
C GLU A 345 -24.55 -5.71 1.03
N ASN A 346 -24.38 -4.46 1.50
CA ASN A 346 -24.56 -3.26 0.70
C ASN A 346 -23.28 -2.45 0.49
N GLY A 347 -22.17 -2.80 1.17
CA GLY A 347 -20.86 -2.16 1.06
C GLY A 347 -20.72 -0.83 1.79
N LEU A 348 -21.77 -0.31 2.43
CA LEU A 348 -21.73 0.96 3.11
C LEU A 348 -20.84 0.90 4.36
N LEU A 349 -20.31 2.06 4.72
CA LEU A 349 -19.38 2.23 5.83
C LEU A 349 -20.07 2.97 6.97
N LYS A 350 -19.86 2.50 8.20
CA LYS A 350 -20.31 3.12 9.43
C LYS A 350 -19.10 3.44 10.30
N ASP A 351 -18.95 4.68 10.71
CA ASP A 351 -17.90 5.11 11.62
C ASP A 351 -18.04 4.39 12.97
N THR A 352 -16.98 3.74 13.40
CA THR A 352 -16.93 3.03 14.69
C THR A 352 -16.50 3.93 15.84
N GLN A 353 -15.91 5.09 15.53
CA GLN A 353 -15.25 5.99 16.49
C GLN A 353 -14.12 5.31 17.27
N GLN A 354 -13.55 4.24 16.73
CA GLN A 354 -12.37 3.54 17.26
C GLN A 354 -11.10 4.03 16.55
N ASP A 355 -10.96 5.34 16.43
CA ASP A 355 -9.88 5.98 15.68
C ASP A 355 -8.50 5.72 16.32
N ILE A 356 -7.48 5.58 15.44
CA ILE A 356 -6.09 5.40 15.86
C ILE A 356 -5.37 6.72 15.61
N LEU A 357 -4.99 7.41 16.69
CA LEU A 357 -4.25 8.66 16.61
C LEU A 357 -2.78 8.36 16.28
N ILE A 358 -2.33 8.87 15.15
CA ILE A 358 -0.96 8.73 14.67
C ILE A 358 -0.63 9.86 13.69
N ASP A 359 0.55 10.46 13.82
CA ASP A 359 0.96 11.60 13.01
C ASP A 359 1.22 11.18 11.55
N LYS A 360 0.58 11.87 10.61
CA LYS A 360 0.71 11.76 9.15
C LYS A 360 0.65 10.31 8.59
N PRO A 361 -0.38 9.51 8.93
CA PRO A 361 -0.51 8.16 8.41
C PRO A 361 -0.82 8.21 6.91
N VAL A 362 -0.14 7.37 6.12
CA VAL A 362 -0.29 7.35 4.65
C VAL A 362 -0.34 5.95 4.05
N CYS A 363 -0.18 4.90 4.88
CA CYS A 363 -0.30 3.51 4.45
C CYS A 363 -0.78 2.64 5.61
N VAL A 364 -1.73 1.74 5.35
CA VAL A 364 -2.20 0.70 6.27
C VAL A 364 -2.08 -0.65 5.59
N GLN A 365 -1.37 -1.60 6.20
CA GLN A 365 -1.24 -2.96 5.69
C GLN A 365 -1.55 -3.97 6.77
N PHE A 366 -2.23 -5.04 6.39
CA PHE A 366 -2.43 -6.20 7.26
C PHE A 366 -1.43 -7.30 6.90
N ILE A 367 -0.87 -7.95 7.91
CA ILE A 367 -0.01 -9.12 7.70
C ILE A 367 -0.92 -10.31 7.40
N PRO A 368 -0.66 -11.06 6.32
CA PRO A 368 -1.44 -12.25 6.01
C PRO A 368 -1.47 -13.23 7.20
N PRO A 369 -2.63 -13.86 7.50
CA PRO A 369 -2.67 -14.95 8.47
C PRO A 369 -1.76 -16.08 8.00
N PHE A 370 -1.25 -16.90 8.95
CA PHE A 370 -0.54 -18.12 8.56
C PHE A 370 -1.52 -19.04 7.85
N HIS A 371 -1.25 -19.41 6.61
CA HIS A 371 -1.80 -20.62 6.05
C HIS A 371 -0.93 -21.76 6.59
N ASN A 372 -1.50 -22.53 7.54
CA ASN A 372 -0.90 -23.78 8.02
C ASN A 372 -0.87 -24.84 6.92
#